data_e42e6409b5f4f96922781ed313ddcb77
#
_entry.id   e42e6409b5f4f96922781ed313ddcb77
#
_cell.length_a   1.000
_cell.length_b   1.000
_cell.length_c   1.000
_cell.angle_alpha   90.00
_cell.angle_beta   90.00
_cell.angle_gamma   90.00
#
_symmetry.space_group_name_H-M   'P 1'
#
loop_
_entity.id
_entity.type
_entity.pdbx_description
1 polymer ?
#
loop_
_entity_poly.entity_id
_entity_poly.type
_entity_poly.pdbx_seq_one_letter_code
_entity_poly.pdbx_strand_id
1 'polypeptide(L)'
;MKKNYIVLPIFNDWKSLEKVLIILNKSFKNTKSSNHVVIVNDCSFNNLQKNKYKNFDNFKSLKLINLKKNVGSQKAIFFGLKYLQKKITKKTDQIIISILDSDGEDNPKKLKELIHLANQKKDYVIFASRKERTESIFFRLLNYFRLFITFILTGKFINFGNFSSFSSSILKKILINDNLYLAYSSGVLKNYNKIYLHDVKKQKRFYGNSKVNFTFLLEHSIKIISIHYISVFFRTLLIILILLLFLSSLHLKILVLFIFALINLILFFINILNKIKK
;
A
#
# COMPACT_ATOMS: atom_id res chain seq x y z
N MET A 1 7.63 7.79 -26.50
CA MET A 1 8.49 8.23 -25.39
C MET A 1 7.95 7.61 -24.11
N LYS A 2 8.78 6.93 -23.31
CA LYS A 2 8.39 6.31 -22.05
C LYS A 2 8.00 7.39 -21.03
N LYS A 3 6.91 7.17 -20.28
CA LYS A 3 6.44 8.09 -19.24
C LYS A 3 6.37 7.37 -17.90
N ASN A 4 6.86 8.02 -16.85
CA ASN A 4 6.78 7.53 -15.48
C ASN A 4 5.94 8.48 -14.64
N TYR A 5 4.96 7.96 -13.93
CA TYR A 5 4.18 8.70 -12.93
C TYR A 5 4.51 8.17 -11.55
N ILE A 6 4.87 9.05 -10.63
CA ILE A 6 5.28 8.70 -9.27
C ILE A 6 4.28 9.32 -8.31
N VAL A 7 3.56 8.52 -7.54
CA VAL A 7 2.58 8.95 -6.55
C VAL A 7 3.22 8.93 -5.17
N LEU A 8 3.22 10.08 -4.50
CA LEU A 8 3.80 10.30 -3.18
C LEU A 8 2.71 10.81 -2.22
N PRO A 9 2.16 9.97 -1.32
CA PRO A 9 1.28 10.46 -0.26
C PRO A 9 2.10 11.20 0.79
N ILE A 10 1.56 12.30 1.32
CA ILE A 10 2.21 13.08 2.38
C ILE A 10 1.22 13.56 3.43
N PHE A 11 1.65 13.51 4.71
CA PHE A 11 0.98 14.16 5.83
C PHE A 11 2.01 14.73 6.82
N ASN A 12 2.10 16.05 6.88
CA ASN A 12 2.97 16.82 7.79
C ASN A 12 4.47 16.50 7.76
N ASP A 13 4.98 15.95 6.64
CA ASP A 13 6.38 15.49 6.51
C ASP A 13 7.09 16.11 5.29
N TRP A 14 6.95 17.42 5.16
CA TRP A 14 7.47 18.17 4.00
C TRP A 14 8.99 18.10 3.87
N LYS A 15 9.74 18.07 5.00
CA LYS A 15 11.20 17.94 5.00
C LYS A 15 11.67 16.61 4.41
N SER A 16 11.01 15.51 4.79
CA SER A 16 11.31 14.19 4.22
C SER A 16 10.97 14.13 2.75
N LEU A 17 9.80 14.65 2.35
CA LEU A 17 9.39 14.72 0.96
C LEU A 17 10.41 15.49 0.11
N GLU A 18 10.87 16.65 0.56
CA GLU A 18 11.88 17.45 -0.15
C GLU A 18 13.13 16.62 -0.43
N LYS A 19 13.64 15.89 0.58
CA LYS A 19 14.79 15.02 0.43
C LYS A 19 14.54 13.87 -0.54
N VAL A 20 13.35 13.25 -0.49
CA VAL A 20 12.92 12.23 -1.47
C VAL A 20 12.93 12.80 -2.88
N LEU A 21 12.34 13.99 -3.10
CA LEU A 21 12.29 14.64 -4.40
C LEU A 21 13.70 14.97 -4.94
N ILE A 22 14.61 15.48 -4.10
CA ILE A 22 16.01 15.73 -4.49
C ILE A 22 16.69 14.43 -4.95
N ILE A 23 16.52 13.34 -4.21
CA ILE A 23 17.12 12.05 -4.57
C ILE A 23 16.52 11.53 -5.88
N LEU A 24 15.20 11.60 -6.04
CA LEU A 24 14.53 11.18 -7.28
C LEU A 24 14.98 12.04 -8.47
N ASN A 25 15.04 13.36 -8.30
CA ASN A 25 15.50 14.27 -9.36
C ASN A 25 16.91 13.91 -9.82
N LYS A 26 17.84 13.71 -8.88
CA LYS A 26 19.20 13.24 -9.20
C LYS A 26 19.19 11.86 -9.87
N SER A 27 18.37 10.94 -9.40
CA SER A 27 18.27 9.60 -9.95
C SER A 27 17.78 9.59 -11.40
N PHE A 28 16.91 10.52 -11.79
CA PHE A 28 16.38 10.62 -13.16
C PHE A 28 17.24 11.47 -14.10
N LYS A 29 18.37 12.00 -13.65
CA LYS A 29 19.33 12.66 -14.53
C LYS A 29 19.73 11.71 -15.68
N ASN A 30 19.78 12.23 -16.90
CA ASN A 30 20.13 11.50 -18.12
C ASN A 30 19.18 10.33 -18.49
N THR A 31 17.92 10.33 -18.00
CA THR A 31 16.95 9.34 -18.45
C THR A 31 16.18 9.87 -19.68
N LYS A 32 15.98 8.97 -20.68
CA LYS A 32 15.18 9.29 -21.88
C LYS A 32 13.66 9.26 -21.63
N SER A 33 13.24 9.07 -20.37
CA SER A 33 11.83 9.01 -19.99
C SER A 33 11.33 10.36 -19.45
N SER A 34 10.05 10.65 -19.69
CA SER A 34 9.37 11.80 -19.12
C SER A 34 8.84 11.43 -17.72
N ASN A 35 9.38 12.06 -16.68
CA ASN A 35 9.03 11.73 -15.30
C ASN A 35 8.04 12.76 -14.75
N HIS A 36 6.93 12.29 -14.19
CA HIS A 36 5.86 13.10 -13.63
C HIS A 36 5.63 12.71 -12.17
N VAL A 37 5.64 13.69 -11.27
CA VAL A 37 5.40 13.47 -9.85
C VAL A 37 4.01 13.96 -9.47
N VAL A 38 3.26 13.13 -8.72
CA VAL A 38 1.96 13.44 -8.17
C VAL A 38 2.05 13.32 -6.65
N ILE A 39 2.08 14.46 -5.99
CA ILE A 39 2.07 14.54 -4.52
C ILE A 39 0.61 14.62 -4.08
N VAL A 40 0.20 13.74 -3.18
CA VAL A 40 -1.13 13.75 -2.58
C VAL A 40 -1.00 14.18 -1.12
N ASN A 41 -1.35 15.44 -0.86
CA ASN A 41 -1.34 16.02 0.47
C ASN A 41 -2.60 15.62 1.22
N ASP A 42 -2.43 14.82 2.26
CA ASP A 42 -3.50 14.31 3.11
C ASP A 42 -3.88 15.32 4.21
N CYS A 43 -4.22 16.55 3.79
CA CYS A 43 -4.63 17.64 4.69
C CYS A 43 -3.55 18.00 5.73
N SER A 44 -2.30 18.25 5.29
CA SER A 44 -1.24 18.74 6.17
C SER A 44 -1.52 20.16 6.66
N PHE A 45 -1.14 20.46 7.92
CA PHE A 45 -1.35 21.78 8.55
C PHE A 45 -0.59 22.90 7.84
N ASN A 46 0.62 22.63 7.33
CA ASN A 46 1.41 23.60 6.58
C ASN A 46 1.35 23.28 5.09
N ASN A 47 1.15 24.29 4.27
CA ASN A 47 1.17 24.13 2.83
C ASN A 47 2.59 24.09 2.28
N LEU A 48 2.74 23.33 1.21
CA LEU A 48 3.95 23.32 0.40
C LEU A 48 4.25 24.75 -0.08
N GLN A 49 5.45 25.27 0.20
CA GLN A 49 5.91 26.52 -0.42
C GLN A 49 6.19 26.24 -1.90
N LYS A 50 5.24 26.53 -2.78
CA LYS A 50 5.29 26.26 -4.22
C LYS A 50 6.58 26.71 -4.91
N ASN A 51 7.22 27.78 -4.41
CA ASN A 51 8.44 28.34 -4.97
C ASN A 51 9.68 27.46 -4.75
N LYS A 52 9.69 26.60 -3.72
CA LYS A 52 10.81 25.71 -3.39
C LYS A 52 10.99 24.54 -4.36
N TYR A 53 9.96 24.22 -5.15
CA TYR A 53 9.93 23.03 -6.01
C TYR A 53 10.03 23.34 -7.51
N LYS A 54 10.35 24.59 -7.88
CA LYS A 54 10.51 25.01 -9.28
C LYS A 54 11.78 24.44 -9.95
N ASN A 55 12.77 23.97 -9.18
CA ASN A 55 14.11 23.64 -9.67
C ASN A 55 14.38 22.14 -9.81
N PHE A 56 13.37 21.34 -10.16
CA PHE A 56 13.55 19.91 -10.43
C PHE A 56 13.52 19.64 -11.95
N ASP A 57 14.66 19.88 -12.62
CA ASP A 57 14.79 19.85 -14.08
C ASP A 57 14.51 18.47 -14.72
N ASN A 58 14.67 17.38 -13.93
CA ASN A 58 14.44 16.02 -14.42
C ASN A 58 12.97 15.56 -14.22
N PHE A 59 12.09 16.42 -13.71
CA PHE A 59 10.66 16.20 -13.67
C PHE A 59 9.94 17.06 -14.70
N LYS A 60 9.27 16.42 -15.66
CA LYS A 60 8.43 17.11 -16.66
C LYS A 60 7.24 17.83 -16.01
N SER A 61 6.73 17.31 -14.90
CA SER A 61 5.69 17.97 -14.10
C SER A 61 5.70 17.49 -12.66
N LEU A 62 5.34 18.42 -11.76
CA LEU A 62 5.07 18.15 -10.36
C LEU A 62 3.66 18.67 -10.05
N LYS A 63 2.74 17.75 -9.72
CA LYS A 63 1.34 18.05 -9.39
C LYS A 63 1.09 17.83 -7.92
N LEU A 64 0.57 18.86 -7.23
CA LEU A 64 0.07 18.73 -5.86
C LEU A 64 -1.46 18.57 -5.90
N ILE A 65 -1.96 17.57 -5.20
CA ILE A 65 -3.38 17.31 -4.94
C ILE A 65 -3.59 17.47 -3.44
N ASN A 66 -4.40 18.46 -3.02
CA ASN A 66 -4.74 18.66 -1.62
C ASN A 66 -6.08 17.99 -1.32
N LEU A 67 -6.10 17.10 -0.33
CA LEU A 67 -7.34 16.52 0.19
C LEU A 67 -7.96 17.45 1.23
N LYS A 68 -9.28 17.49 1.28
CA LYS A 68 -10.04 18.39 2.18
C LYS A 68 -9.97 17.98 3.66
N LYS A 69 -9.65 16.70 3.94
CA LYS A 69 -9.54 16.13 5.30
C LYS A 69 -8.46 15.07 5.32
N ASN A 70 -7.89 14.78 6.48
CA ASN A 70 -7.00 13.65 6.66
C ASN A 70 -7.78 12.34 6.53
N VAL A 71 -7.38 11.52 5.58
CA VAL A 71 -8.03 10.24 5.26
C VAL A 71 -7.09 9.04 5.41
N GLY A 72 -5.81 9.29 5.66
CA GLY A 72 -4.72 8.31 5.78
C GLY A 72 -4.04 7.98 4.46
N SER A 73 -2.78 7.52 4.56
CA SER A 73 -1.90 7.31 3.41
C SER A 73 -2.48 6.36 2.34
N GLN A 74 -3.21 5.31 2.75
CA GLN A 74 -3.80 4.34 1.83
C GLN A 74 -4.84 4.98 0.91
N LYS A 75 -5.71 5.83 1.49
CA LYS A 75 -6.69 6.60 0.72
C LYS A 75 -6.03 7.68 -0.13
N ALA A 76 -4.98 8.33 0.38
CA ALA A 76 -4.21 9.30 -0.40
C ALA A 76 -3.61 8.65 -1.65
N ILE A 77 -3.00 7.46 -1.53
CA ILE A 77 -2.53 6.66 -2.68
C ILE A 77 -3.67 6.40 -3.67
N PHE A 78 -4.82 5.94 -3.17
CA PHE A 78 -5.98 5.66 -4.03
C PHE A 78 -6.44 6.91 -4.81
N PHE A 79 -6.53 8.07 -4.17
CA PHE A 79 -6.90 9.31 -4.85
C PHE A 79 -5.88 9.72 -5.92
N GLY A 80 -4.58 9.54 -5.64
CA GLY A 80 -3.52 9.73 -6.63
C GLY A 80 -3.68 8.81 -7.84
N LEU A 81 -3.99 7.54 -7.62
CA LEU A 81 -4.24 6.57 -8.69
C LEU A 81 -5.54 6.87 -9.47
N LYS A 82 -6.61 7.30 -8.81
CA LYS A 82 -7.85 7.76 -9.48
C LYS A 82 -7.62 9.00 -10.33
N TYR A 83 -6.81 9.95 -9.85
CA TYR A 83 -6.39 11.09 -10.66
C TYR A 83 -5.66 10.62 -11.92
N LEU A 84 -4.70 9.69 -11.79
CA LEU A 84 -3.97 9.15 -12.94
C LEU A 84 -4.89 8.36 -13.89
N GLN A 85 -5.87 7.64 -13.37
CA GLN A 85 -6.87 6.92 -14.18
C GLN A 85 -7.64 7.88 -15.10
N LYS A 86 -7.98 9.07 -14.63
CA LYS A 86 -8.64 10.12 -15.41
C LYS A 86 -7.68 10.80 -16.40
N LYS A 87 -6.43 11.02 -15.99
CA LYS A 87 -5.42 11.72 -16.79
C LYS A 87 -4.84 10.88 -17.93
N ILE A 88 -4.65 9.57 -17.71
CA ILE A 88 -4.07 8.67 -18.68
C ILE A 88 -5.17 8.13 -19.59
N THR A 89 -5.38 8.80 -20.74
CA THR A 89 -6.39 8.43 -21.74
C THR A 89 -5.99 7.18 -22.54
N LYS A 90 -4.71 7.08 -22.90
CA LYS A 90 -4.14 5.91 -23.59
C LYS A 90 -3.37 5.05 -22.61
N LYS A 91 -3.89 3.84 -22.35
CA LYS A 91 -3.24 2.83 -21.51
C LYS A 91 -2.23 2.07 -22.36
N THR A 92 -0.98 2.44 -22.27
CA THR A 92 0.11 1.79 -23.00
C THR A 92 1.11 1.24 -22.00
N ASP A 93 1.80 0.17 -22.39
CA ASP A 93 2.90 -0.42 -21.60
C ASP A 93 4.11 0.51 -21.47
N GLN A 94 4.12 1.61 -22.21
CA GLN A 94 5.16 2.62 -22.11
C GLN A 94 4.96 3.61 -20.96
N ILE A 95 3.84 3.49 -20.24
CA ILE A 95 3.54 4.33 -19.07
C ILE A 95 3.65 3.48 -17.82
N ILE A 96 4.61 3.78 -16.97
CA ILE A 96 4.78 3.14 -15.66
C ILE A 96 4.25 4.05 -14.56
N ILE A 97 3.52 3.46 -13.63
CA ILE A 97 3.01 4.11 -12.43
C ILE A 97 3.74 3.51 -11.24
N SER A 98 4.27 4.37 -10.38
CA SER A 98 4.99 3.97 -9.17
C SER A 98 4.38 4.63 -7.96
N ILE A 99 4.38 3.92 -6.83
CA ILE A 99 4.00 4.42 -5.52
C ILE A 99 5.23 4.35 -4.62
N LEU A 100 5.47 5.41 -3.87
CA LEU A 100 6.58 5.53 -2.94
C LEU A 100 6.13 6.37 -1.75
N ASP A 101 6.42 5.93 -0.53
CA ASP A 101 6.15 6.73 0.67
C ASP A 101 7.13 7.92 0.75
N SER A 102 6.66 9.06 1.28
CA SER A 102 7.41 10.32 1.28
C SER A 102 8.40 10.47 2.45
N ASP A 103 8.51 9.48 3.33
CA ASP A 103 9.32 9.54 4.56
C ASP A 103 10.78 9.08 4.40
N GLY A 104 11.09 8.45 3.27
CA GLY A 104 12.43 7.95 2.95
C GLY A 104 12.74 6.56 3.51
N GLU A 105 11.81 5.90 4.21
CA GLU A 105 11.98 4.50 4.62
C GLU A 105 12.09 3.56 3.42
N ASP A 106 11.31 3.83 2.38
CA ASP A 106 11.48 3.21 1.07
C ASP A 106 12.62 3.92 0.33
N ASN A 107 13.63 3.19 -0.12
CA ASN A 107 14.81 3.77 -0.76
C ASN A 107 14.48 4.41 -2.12
N PRO A 108 14.47 5.76 -2.26
CA PRO A 108 14.09 6.39 -3.53
C PRO A 108 15.06 6.07 -4.69
N LYS A 109 16.32 5.74 -4.39
CA LYS A 109 17.31 5.35 -5.41
C LYS A 109 16.93 4.05 -6.11
N LYS A 110 16.17 3.18 -5.43
CA LYS A 110 15.72 1.88 -5.94
C LYS A 110 14.49 1.98 -6.86
N LEU A 111 13.86 3.14 -6.94
CA LEU A 111 12.69 3.32 -7.79
C LEU A 111 12.97 3.03 -9.27
N LYS A 112 14.17 3.39 -9.77
CA LYS A 112 14.55 3.09 -11.18
C LYS A 112 14.59 1.60 -11.47
N GLU A 113 15.03 0.79 -10.50
CA GLU A 113 15.06 -0.68 -10.63
C GLU A 113 13.64 -1.24 -10.73
N LEU A 114 12.71 -0.76 -9.87
CA LEU A 114 11.31 -1.18 -9.94
C LEU A 114 10.65 -0.76 -11.26
N ILE A 115 10.92 0.46 -11.74
CA ILE A 115 10.43 0.94 -13.06
C ILE A 115 10.98 0.07 -14.18
N HIS A 116 12.26 -0.29 -14.13
CA HIS A 116 12.88 -1.17 -15.12
C HIS A 116 12.22 -2.54 -15.16
N LEU A 117 12.04 -3.17 -13.99
CA LEU A 117 11.34 -4.45 -13.85
C LEU A 117 9.89 -4.38 -14.33
N ALA A 118 9.16 -3.29 -14.04
CA ALA A 118 7.79 -3.10 -14.50
C ALA A 118 7.70 -2.93 -16.03
N ASN A 119 8.74 -2.39 -16.67
CA ASN A 119 8.85 -2.34 -18.13
C ASN A 119 9.11 -3.72 -18.74
N GLN A 120 9.87 -4.58 -18.06
CA GLN A 120 10.17 -5.94 -18.52
C GLN A 120 8.98 -6.88 -18.27
N LYS A 121 8.41 -6.82 -17.07
CA LYS A 121 7.31 -7.68 -16.61
C LYS A 121 5.98 -6.91 -16.65
N LYS A 122 5.50 -6.59 -17.84
CA LYS A 122 4.37 -5.68 -18.10
C LYS A 122 3.05 -6.11 -17.43
N ASP A 123 2.87 -7.42 -17.25
CA ASP A 123 1.69 -8.01 -16.61
C ASP A 123 1.82 -8.17 -15.10
N TYR A 124 2.88 -7.68 -14.48
CA TYR A 124 3.10 -7.81 -13.05
C TYR A 124 3.08 -6.46 -12.35
N VAL A 125 2.57 -6.45 -11.13
CA VAL A 125 2.86 -5.39 -10.16
C VAL A 125 4.14 -5.77 -9.44
N ILE A 126 5.15 -4.93 -9.56
CA ILE A 126 6.45 -5.11 -8.91
C ILE A 126 6.38 -4.45 -7.54
N PHE A 127 6.44 -5.22 -6.47
CA PHE A 127 6.52 -4.70 -5.10
C PHE A 127 7.93 -4.83 -4.55
N ALA A 128 8.36 -3.81 -3.82
CA ALA A 128 9.56 -3.91 -3.00
C ALA A 128 9.27 -4.82 -1.79
N SER A 129 10.00 -5.93 -1.69
CA SER A 129 9.97 -6.84 -0.55
C SER A 129 11.02 -6.43 0.47
N ARG A 130 10.69 -6.54 1.76
CA ARG A 130 11.57 -6.14 2.88
C ARG A 130 12.25 -7.39 3.45
N LYS A 131 13.43 -7.76 2.96
CA LYS A 131 14.21 -8.91 3.51
C LYS A 131 14.85 -8.60 4.85
N GLU A 132 15.44 -7.43 5.00
CA GLU A 132 16.16 -7.05 6.23
C GLU A 132 15.32 -6.10 7.07
N ARG A 133 15.11 -6.46 8.33
CA ARG A 133 14.45 -5.65 9.33
C ARG A 133 15.44 -5.24 10.41
N THR A 134 15.57 -3.94 10.63
CA THR A 134 16.41 -3.34 11.68
C THR A 134 15.70 -3.25 13.04
N GLU A 135 14.52 -3.87 13.15
CA GLU A 135 13.69 -3.86 14.35
C GLU A 135 14.20 -4.85 15.40
N SER A 136 13.84 -4.65 16.67
CA SER A 136 14.18 -5.55 17.77
C SER A 136 13.66 -6.97 17.51
N ILE A 137 14.29 -7.98 18.13
CA ILE A 137 13.91 -9.39 18.02
C ILE A 137 12.43 -9.59 18.39
N PHE A 138 11.98 -8.92 19.46
CA PHE A 138 10.59 -8.99 19.91
C PHE A 138 9.60 -8.47 18.84
N PHE A 139 9.86 -7.32 18.22
CA PHE A 139 9.04 -6.80 17.13
C PHE A 139 9.04 -7.71 15.90
N ARG A 140 10.17 -8.37 15.64
CA ARG A 140 10.26 -9.36 14.54
C ARG A 140 9.37 -10.57 14.80
N LEU A 141 9.38 -11.13 16.02
CA LEU A 141 8.52 -12.24 16.42
C LEU A 141 7.04 -11.87 16.32
N LEU A 142 6.63 -10.70 16.86
CA LEU A 142 5.26 -10.21 16.75
C LEU A 142 4.82 -10.07 15.29
N ASN A 143 5.70 -9.60 14.43
CA ASN A 143 5.37 -9.48 13.02
C ASN A 143 5.27 -10.83 12.31
N TYR A 144 6.12 -11.81 12.65
CA TYR A 144 5.98 -13.18 12.11
C TYR A 144 4.65 -13.80 12.55
N PHE A 145 4.29 -13.65 13.83
CA PHE A 145 3.00 -14.12 14.36
C PHE A 145 1.82 -13.44 13.62
N ARG A 146 1.89 -12.14 13.42
CA ARG A 146 0.90 -11.39 12.64
C ARG A 146 0.77 -11.93 11.20
N LEU A 147 1.90 -12.15 10.53
CA LEU A 147 1.92 -12.69 9.16
C LEU A 147 1.33 -14.09 9.10
N PHE A 148 1.66 -14.94 10.08
CA PHE A 148 1.14 -16.29 10.21
C PHE A 148 -0.39 -16.30 10.38
N ILE A 149 -0.92 -15.51 11.33
CA ILE A 149 -2.38 -15.36 11.51
C ILE A 149 -3.04 -14.83 10.24
N THR A 150 -2.48 -13.80 9.62
CA THR A 150 -3.01 -13.24 8.37
C THR A 150 -3.05 -14.31 7.28
N PHE A 151 -2.01 -15.13 7.16
CA PHE A 151 -1.95 -16.23 6.20
C PHE A 151 -3.01 -17.31 6.48
N ILE A 152 -3.15 -17.77 7.73
CA ILE A 152 -4.19 -18.73 8.11
C ILE A 152 -5.58 -18.21 7.73
N LEU A 153 -5.88 -16.98 8.10
CA LEU A 153 -7.21 -16.39 7.90
C LEU A 153 -7.49 -16.05 6.43
N THR A 154 -6.52 -15.52 5.70
CA THR A 154 -6.76 -15.01 4.33
C THR A 154 -6.27 -15.94 3.23
N GLY A 155 -5.35 -16.86 3.53
CA GLY A 155 -4.62 -17.67 2.55
C GLY A 155 -3.59 -16.86 1.76
N LYS A 156 -3.24 -15.65 2.19
CA LYS A 156 -2.33 -14.74 1.48
C LYS A 156 -1.17 -14.32 2.37
N PHE A 157 0.05 -14.46 1.84
CA PHE A 157 1.25 -14.00 2.52
C PHE A 157 1.59 -12.58 2.06
N ILE A 158 1.30 -11.58 2.92
CA ILE A 158 1.44 -10.15 2.58
C ILE A 158 2.57 -9.55 3.42
N ASN A 159 3.81 -9.69 2.92
CA ASN A 159 5.02 -9.17 3.55
C ASN A 159 5.66 -8.02 2.75
N PHE A 160 4.85 -7.18 2.13
CA PHE A 160 5.29 -6.03 1.34
C PHE A 160 4.40 -4.81 1.63
N GLY A 161 4.97 -3.61 1.44
CA GLY A 161 4.31 -2.33 1.70
C GLY A 161 3.72 -1.68 0.45
N ASN A 162 3.77 -0.34 0.42
CA ASN A 162 3.23 0.45 -0.68
C ASN A 162 4.19 0.61 -1.86
N PHE A 163 5.52 0.48 -1.61
CA PHE A 163 6.55 0.72 -2.61
C PHE A 163 6.42 -0.27 -3.78
N SER A 164 5.99 0.24 -4.92
CA SER A 164 5.67 -0.59 -6.07
C SER A 164 5.74 0.17 -7.40
N SER A 165 5.85 -0.57 -8.50
CA SER A 165 5.77 -0.05 -9.86
C SER A 165 5.02 -1.02 -10.77
N PHE A 166 4.21 -0.52 -11.70
CA PHE A 166 3.44 -1.33 -12.63
C PHE A 166 3.08 -0.56 -13.92
N SER A 167 2.74 -1.28 -14.97
CA SER A 167 2.26 -0.69 -16.23
C SER A 167 0.87 -0.07 -16.08
N SER A 168 0.63 1.07 -16.72
CA SER A 168 -0.70 1.71 -16.73
C SER A 168 -1.80 0.85 -17.35
N SER A 169 -1.44 -0.17 -18.15
CA SER A 169 -2.39 -1.14 -18.74
C SER A 169 -3.21 -1.87 -17.68
N ILE A 170 -2.64 -2.13 -16.51
CA ILE A 170 -3.31 -2.85 -15.40
C ILE A 170 -3.96 -1.92 -14.36
N LEU A 171 -3.80 -0.59 -14.48
CA LEU A 171 -4.34 0.38 -13.52
C LEU A 171 -5.86 0.21 -13.28
N LYS A 172 -6.63 0.00 -14.35
CA LYS A 172 -8.08 -0.21 -14.25
C LYS A 172 -8.43 -1.48 -13.45
N LYS A 173 -7.64 -2.54 -13.63
CA LYS A 173 -7.84 -3.81 -12.92
C LYS A 173 -7.54 -3.65 -11.43
N ILE A 174 -6.48 -2.93 -11.08
CA ILE A 174 -6.12 -2.62 -9.69
C ILE A 174 -7.23 -1.80 -9.01
N LEU A 175 -7.84 -0.85 -9.73
CA LEU A 175 -8.85 0.06 -9.20
C LEU A 175 -10.30 -0.44 -9.34
N ILE A 176 -10.53 -1.71 -9.69
CA ILE A 176 -11.87 -2.25 -9.95
C ILE A 176 -12.79 -2.16 -8.71
N ASN A 177 -12.22 -2.36 -7.53
CA ASN A 177 -12.90 -2.25 -6.25
C ASN A 177 -12.15 -1.27 -5.35
N ASP A 178 -12.89 -0.64 -4.42
CA ASP A 178 -12.32 0.33 -3.49
C ASP A 178 -11.50 -0.30 -2.35
N ASN A 179 -11.11 -1.58 -2.45
CA ASN A 179 -10.31 -2.30 -1.46
C ASN A 179 -8.96 -1.62 -1.12
N LEU A 180 -8.42 -0.86 -2.08
CA LEU A 180 -7.20 -0.08 -1.87
C LEU A 180 -7.34 0.98 -0.76
N TYR A 181 -8.58 1.41 -0.46
CA TYR A 181 -8.86 2.34 0.64
C TYR A 181 -8.41 1.84 2.01
N LEU A 182 -8.50 0.52 2.23
CA LEU A 182 -8.16 -0.10 3.50
C LEU A 182 -6.67 -0.35 3.63
N ALA A 183 -6.10 -1.02 2.61
CA ALA A 183 -4.68 -1.31 2.53
C ALA A 183 -4.29 -1.49 1.05
N TYR A 184 -3.38 -0.66 0.55
CA TYR A 184 -3.00 -0.65 -0.86
C TYR A 184 -2.48 -2.02 -1.34
N SER A 185 -1.45 -2.56 -0.69
CA SER A 185 -0.82 -3.83 -1.09
C SER A 185 -1.80 -5.01 -1.09
N SER A 186 -2.62 -5.10 -0.03
CA SER A 186 -3.65 -6.14 0.09
C SER A 186 -4.77 -5.96 -0.93
N GLY A 187 -5.20 -4.72 -1.17
CA GLY A 187 -6.21 -4.39 -2.19
C GLY A 187 -5.73 -4.70 -3.60
N VAL A 188 -4.46 -4.41 -3.90
CA VAL A 188 -3.86 -4.82 -5.18
C VAL A 188 -3.88 -6.33 -5.33
N LEU A 189 -3.40 -7.08 -4.32
CA LEU A 189 -3.38 -8.53 -4.35
C LEU A 189 -4.78 -9.16 -4.49
N LYS A 190 -5.82 -8.51 -3.92
CA LYS A 190 -7.22 -8.94 -4.06
C LYS A 190 -7.76 -8.73 -5.47
N ASN A 191 -7.42 -7.60 -6.08
CA ASN A 191 -7.96 -7.20 -7.38
C ASN A 191 -7.12 -7.72 -8.56
N TYR A 192 -5.82 -7.96 -8.33
CA TYR A 192 -4.87 -8.36 -9.35
C TYR A 192 -3.75 -9.22 -8.75
N ASN A 193 -3.76 -10.50 -9.03
CA ASN A 193 -2.90 -11.49 -8.37
C ASN A 193 -1.51 -11.69 -8.99
N LYS A 194 -1.22 -11.10 -10.16
CA LYS A 194 0.11 -11.17 -10.79
C LYS A 194 1.06 -10.19 -10.12
N ILE A 195 1.76 -10.65 -9.08
CA ILE A 195 2.70 -9.87 -8.28
C ILE A 195 4.10 -10.45 -8.42
N TYR A 196 5.10 -9.57 -8.56
CA TYR A 196 6.52 -9.91 -8.50
C TYR A 196 7.16 -9.17 -7.33
N LEU A 197 7.85 -9.89 -6.46
CA LEU A 197 8.54 -9.31 -5.33
C LEU A 197 10.01 -9.09 -5.69
N HIS A 198 10.49 -7.85 -5.50
CA HIS A 198 11.89 -7.47 -5.67
C HIS A 198 12.48 -7.03 -4.33
N ASP A 199 13.58 -7.64 -3.93
CA ASP A 199 14.17 -7.38 -2.62
C ASP A 199 14.82 -6.00 -2.56
N VAL A 200 14.33 -5.18 -1.64
CA VAL A 200 14.86 -3.84 -1.39
C VAL A 200 15.08 -3.66 0.11
N LYS A 201 16.28 -3.20 0.48
CA LYS A 201 16.61 -2.89 1.87
C LYS A 201 15.84 -1.65 2.32
N LYS A 202 15.10 -1.76 3.43
CA LYS A 202 14.44 -0.63 4.09
C LYS A 202 15.50 0.31 4.66
N GLN A 203 15.28 1.62 4.54
CA GLN A 203 16.13 2.64 5.13
C GLN A 203 15.53 3.18 6.42
N LYS A 204 16.33 3.95 7.18
CA LYS A 204 15.81 4.77 8.27
C LYS A 204 15.07 5.96 7.68
N ARG A 205 13.99 6.35 8.35
CA ARG A 205 13.24 7.56 8.03
C ARG A 205 14.17 8.77 8.01
N PHE A 206 13.96 9.71 7.07
CA PHE A 206 14.84 10.86 6.94
C PHE A 206 14.73 11.84 8.10
N TYR A 207 13.52 12.07 8.59
CA TYR A 207 13.25 12.96 9.72
C TYR A 207 12.13 12.41 10.61
N GLY A 208 12.23 12.68 11.92
CA GLY A 208 11.26 12.26 12.91
C GLY A 208 11.26 10.76 13.21
N ASN A 209 10.48 10.37 14.19
CA ASN A 209 10.34 8.99 14.62
C ASN A 209 9.30 8.23 13.78
N SER A 210 9.43 6.92 13.69
CA SER A 210 8.40 6.07 13.08
C SER A 210 7.08 6.23 13.81
N LYS A 211 5.99 6.44 13.07
CA LYS A 211 4.63 6.49 13.62
C LYS A 211 4.02 5.10 13.79
N VAL A 212 4.75 4.05 13.44
CA VAL A 212 4.30 2.66 13.54
C VAL A 212 4.44 2.21 14.97
N ASN A 213 3.31 2.06 15.66
CA ASN A 213 3.20 1.45 16.99
C ASN A 213 2.39 0.15 16.89
N PHE A 214 2.26 -0.57 18.00
CA PHE A 214 1.54 -1.84 18.05
C PHE A 214 0.05 -1.70 17.68
N THR A 215 -0.61 -0.65 18.16
CA THR A 215 -2.02 -0.38 17.84
C THR A 215 -2.23 -0.13 16.33
N PHE A 216 -1.33 0.63 15.71
CA PHE A 216 -1.34 0.83 14.26
C PHE A 216 -1.17 -0.48 13.49
N LEU A 217 -0.26 -1.37 13.94
CA LEU A 217 -0.05 -2.68 13.31
C LEU A 217 -1.29 -3.56 13.43
N LEU A 218 -1.98 -3.55 14.58
CA LEU A 218 -3.24 -4.28 14.78
C LEU A 218 -4.35 -3.76 13.86
N GLU A 219 -4.60 -2.44 13.86
CA GLU A 219 -5.59 -1.83 12.97
C GLU A 219 -5.31 -2.13 11.50
N HIS A 220 -4.06 -2.04 11.09
CA HIS A 220 -3.67 -2.32 9.71
C HIS A 220 -3.89 -3.80 9.36
N SER A 221 -3.63 -4.72 10.31
CA SER A 221 -3.88 -6.15 10.12
C SER A 221 -5.37 -6.45 9.98
N ILE A 222 -6.21 -5.84 10.81
CA ILE A 222 -7.67 -5.98 10.72
C ILE A 222 -8.17 -5.46 9.35
N LYS A 223 -7.65 -4.33 8.87
CA LYS A 223 -7.97 -3.80 7.55
C LYS A 223 -7.55 -4.75 6.42
N ILE A 224 -6.37 -5.36 6.51
CA ILE A 224 -5.89 -6.38 5.56
C ILE A 224 -6.82 -7.59 5.55
N ILE A 225 -7.17 -8.12 6.73
CA ILE A 225 -8.02 -9.29 6.90
C ILE A 225 -9.43 -9.00 6.35
N SER A 226 -9.99 -7.82 6.64
CA SER A 226 -11.34 -7.44 6.18
C SER A 226 -11.45 -7.31 4.65
N ILE A 227 -10.38 -6.99 3.94
CA ILE A 227 -10.35 -7.02 2.47
C ILE A 227 -10.65 -8.43 1.94
N HIS A 228 -10.19 -9.46 2.64
CA HIS A 228 -10.36 -10.86 2.27
C HIS A 228 -11.50 -11.56 3.03
N TYR A 229 -12.51 -10.81 3.53
CA TYR A 229 -13.54 -11.32 4.44
C TYR A 229 -14.24 -12.60 3.97
N ILE A 230 -14.46 -12.78 2.66
CA ILE A 230 -15.04 -14.01 2.10
C ILE A 230 -14.12 -15.23 2.37
N SER A 231 -12.83 -15.10 2.05
CA SER A 231 -11.84 -16.16 2.35
C SER A 231 -11.74 -16.44 3.84
N VAL A 232 -11.79 -15.37 4.65
CA VAL A 232 -11.75 -15.47 6.11
C VAL A 232 -12.96 -16.22 6.62
N PHE A 233 -14.15 -15.90 6.14
CA PHE A 233 -15.39 -16.61 6.52
C PHE A 233 -15.29 -18.12 6.29
N PHE A 234 -14.95 -18.54 5.08
CA PHE A 234 -14.88 -19.98 4.78
C PHE A 234 -13.75 -20.70 5.56
N ARG A 235 -12.61 -20.06 5.78
CA ARG A 235 -11.50 -20.65 6.54
C ARG A 235 -11.81 -20.72 8.03
N THR A 236 -12.39 -19.69 8.60
CA THR A 236 -12.81 -19.71 10.01
C THR A 236 -13.96 -20.68 10.23
N LEU A 237 -14.90 -20.80 9.28
CA LEU A 237 -15.94 -21.81 9.32
C LEU A 237 -15.34 -23.24 9.38
N LEU A 238 -14.40 -23.54 8.49
CA LEU A 238 -13.72 -24.84 8.49
C LEU A 238 -13.01 -25.11 9.83
N ILE A 239 -12.25 -24.14 10.35
CA ILE A 239 -11.57 -24.26 11.63
C ILE A 239 -12.57 -24.57 12.76
N ILE A 240 -13.70 -23.87 12.77
CA ILE A 240 -14.72 -24.05 13.82
C ILE A 240 -15.43 -25.38 13.70
N LEU A 241 -15.76 -25.83 12.48
CA LEU A 241 -16.34 -27.15 12.30
C LEU A 241 -15.41 -28.26 12.86
N ILE A 242 -14.10 -28.13 12.63
CA ILE A 242 -13.13 -29.05 13.23
C ILE A 242 -13.13 -28.95 14.76
N LEU A 243 -13.09 -27.72 15.32
CA LEU A 243 -13.10 -27.53 16.77
C LEU A 243 -14.35 -28.09 17.43
N LEU A 244 -15.53 -27.97 16.79
CA LEU A 244 -16.79 -28.49 17.34
C LEU A 244 -16.81 -30.02 17.45
N LEU A 245 -15.98 -30.76 16.66
CA LEU A 245 -15.84 -32.21 16.82
C LEU A 245 -15.15 -32.62 18.12
N PHE A 246 -14.25 -31.75 18.62
CA PHE A 246 -13.48 -32.01 19.86
C PHE A 246 -14.11 -31.45 21.13
N LEU A 247 -15.12 -30.58 21.02
CA LEU A 247 -15.80 -30.00 22.17
C LEU A 247 -16.96 -30.90 22.62
N SER A 248 -16.94 -31.35 23.88
CA SER A 248 -18.03 -32.13 24.49
C SER A 248 -19.17 -31.24 24.99
N SER A 249 -18.85 -30.09 25.59
CA SER A 249 -19.81 -29.21 26.23
C SER A 249 -20.66 -28.41 25.22
N LEU A 250 -21.99 -28.47 25.34
CA LEU A 250 -22.92 -27.70 24.52
C LEU A 250 -22.72 -26.17 24.70
N HIS A 251 -22.49 -25.72 25.93
CA HIS A 251 -22.25 -24.30 26.22
C HIS A 251 -21.00 -23.76 25.51
N LEU A 252 -19.92 -24.54 25.49
CA LEU A 252 -18.69 -24.17 24.76
C LEU A 252 -18.93 -24.13 23.25
N LYS A 253 -19.72 -25.06 22.69
CA LYS A 253 -20.09 -25.06 21.26
C LYS A 253 -20.85 -23.79 20.89
N ILE A 254 -21.84 -23.40 21.68
CA ILE A 254 -22.63 -22.17 21.45
C ILE A 254 -21.74 -20.95 21.56
N LEU A 255 -20.87 -20.87 22.55
CA LEU A 255 -19.95 -19.73 22.73
C LEU A 255 -19.02 -19.57 21.52
N VAL A 256 -18.43 -20.66 21.05
CA VAL A 256 -17.53 -20.67 19.87
C VAL A 256 -18.27 -20.21 18.62
N LEU A 257 -19.50 -20.67 18.39
CA LEU A 257 -20.34 -20.23 17.26
C LEU A 257 -20.69 -18.74 17.36
N PHE A 258 -21.01 -18.26 18.56
CA PHE A 258 -21.29 -16.85 18.79
C PHE A 258 -20.08 -15.95 18.49
N ILE A 259 -18.90 -16.30 18.99
CA ILE A 259 -17.65 -15.58 18.74
C ILE A 259 -17.33 -15.56 17.22
N PHE A 260 -17.52 -16.70 16.54
CA PHE A 260 -17.36 -16.79 15.09
C PHE A 260 -18.27 -15.80 14.35
N ALA A 261 -19.56 -15.82 14.66
CA ALA A 261 -20.54 -14.94 14.03
C ALA A 261 -20.16 -13.47 14.26
N LEU A 262 -19.80 -13.10 15.50
CA LEU A 262 -19.44 -11.74 15.86
C LEU A 262 -18.20 -11.24 15.11
N ILE A 263 -17.12 -12.03 15.07
CA ILE A 263 -15.88 -11.66 14.36
C ILE A 263 -16.14 -11.47 12.87
N ASN A 264 -16.84 -12.41 12.23
CA ASN A 264 -17.12 -12.31 10.80
C ASN A 264 -18.05 -11.13 10.47
N LEU A 265 -19.02 -10.83 11.34
CA LEU A 265 -19.88 -9.66 11.22
C LEU A 265 -19.07 -8.36 11.31
N ILE A 266 -18.18 -8.24 12.27
CA ILE A 266 -17.29 -7.07 12.42
C ILE A 266 -16.43 -6.89 11.15
N LEU A 267 -15.79 -7.94 10.65
CA LEU A 267 -14.96 -7.86 9.45
C LEU A 267 -15.76 -7.44 8.20
N PHE A 268 -16.99 -7.96 8.07
CA PHE A 268 -17.91 -7.58 7.01
C PHE A 268 -18.28 -6.09 7.08
N PHE A 269 -18.64 -5.58 8.27
CA PHE A 269 -18.94 -4.17 8.47
C PHE A 269 -17.73 -3.26 8.20
N ILE A 270 -16.53 -3.63 8.65
CA ILE A 270 -15.32 -2.86 8.35
C ILE A 270 -15.10 -2.76 6.84
N ASN A 271 -15.32 -3.83 6.09
CA ASN A 271 -15.19 -3.83 4.64
C ASN A 271 -16.22 -2.91 3.96
N ILE A 272 -17.47 -2.96 4.39
CA ILE A 272 -18.58 -2.18 3.81
C ILE A 272 -18.49 -0.70 4.18
N LEU A 273 -18.35 -0.37 5.46
CA LEU A 273 -18.32 1.02 5.93
C LEU A 273 -17.21 1.84 5.28
N ASN A 274 -16.08 1.19 4.98
CA ASN A 274 -14.99 1.87 4.27
C ASN A 274 -15.28 2.09 2.78
N LYS A 275 -16.23 1.35 2.18
CA LYS A 275 -16.72 1.61 0.81
C LYS A 275 -17.74 2.74 0.76
N ILE A 276 -18.54 2.88 1.80
CA ILE A 276 -19.64 3.88 1.86
C ILE A 276 -19.11 5.28 2.20
N LYS A 277 -18.01 5.41 2.93
CA LYS A 277 -17.39 6.71 3.27
C LYS A 277 -16.62 7.32 2.09
N LYS A 278 -17.28 7.41 0.94
CA LYS A 278 -16.79 8.14 -0.25
C LYS A 278 -16.85 9.65 -0.10
#